data_27ca6f62ccbaff1c65beb7237a5ad259
#
_entry.id   27ca6f62ccbaff1c65beb7237a5ad259
#
_cell.length_a   1.000
_cell.length_b   1.000
_cell.length_c   1.000
_cell.angle_alpha   90.00
_cell.angle_beta   90.00
_cell.angle_gamma   90.00
#
_symmetry.space_group_name_H-M   'P 1'
#
loop_
_entity.id
_entity.type
_entity.pdbx_description
1 polymer ?
#
loop_
_entity_poly.entity_id
_entity_poly.type
_entity_poly.pdbx_seq_one_letter_code
_entity_poly.pdbx_strand_id
1 'polypeptide(L)'
;MTSSHLSRRHALMGALGLGISLDFMASRALADSQGARAGRRFVVIICRGGLDGLSLSPPIGDRNYAGLRGPIALPGFGQAGGALKLDETFGLHPAMEATHALALKGEARIAPAVATPDRERSHFEAQDVLESGAAAVYSASSGWLNRALTAMGPAGAIKAISMGPTAPLILRGSVEAASWSPGGGAQIDHRLPGILADLYAGDPLLGPALASGITTQAMARIAQSDVNRADAAKADAPADRVGMTGEGSRGNANNPRAGRPLAQKLGATLASFMTQPGGQHVAAVSIDGFDSHANQLGLINTRLTYVDAFIDGLSSGLGDAWSNTVVVMATEFGRTVRVNGTGGTDHGTASTALVLGGAIKKGGIIGDWPTLTAAKLFENRDTAPTLDMRGLFKGLLRDHMGVERAALDTVVFPGSAGVAPTAGLIA
;
A
#
# COMPACT_ATOMS: atom_id res chain seq x y z
N MET A 1 -48.94 6.74 55.12
CA MET A 1 -47.64 7.11 54.45
C MET A 1 -46.62 6.04 54.78
N THR A 2 -46.49 5.06 53.91
CA THR A 2 -45.53 3.94 54.08
C THR A 2 -44.28 4.26 53.23
N SER A 3 -43.20 4.61 53.89
CA SER A 3 -41.91 4.80 53.28
C SER A 3 -41.27 3.43 52.97
N SER A 4 -41.22 3.08 51.68
CA SER A 4 -40.48 1.90 51.22
C SER A 4 -38.96 2.18 51.27
N HIS A 5 -38.28 1.62 52.24
CA HIS A 5 -36.82 1.60 52.27
C HIS A 5 -36.30 0.61 51.21
N LEU A 6 -35.75 1.15 50.10
CA LEU A 6 -34.94 0.36 49.17
C LEU A 6 -33.73 -0.19 49.92
N SER A 7 -33.65 -1.50 50.06
CA SER A 7 -32.52 -2.14 50.75
C SER A 7 -31.26 -2.03 49.89
N ARG A 8 -30.09 -1.82 50.52
CA ARG A 8 -28.76 -1.78 49.87
C ARG A 8 -28.48 -3.00 48.97
N ARG A 9 -29.17 -4.12 49.25
CA ARG A 9 -29.08 -5.34 48.45
C ARG A 9 -29.71 -5.22 47.08
N HIS A 10 -30.84 -4.48 46.95
CA HIS A 10 -31.51 -4.24 45.66
C HIS A 10 -30.74 -3.22 44.79
N ALA A 11 -30.07 -2.24 45.42
CA ALA A 11 -29.21 -1.30 44.70
C ALA A 11 -27.93 -1.99 44.16
N LEU A 12 -27.34 -2.94 44.92
CA LEU A 12 -26.19 -3.73 44.49
C LEU A 12 -26.55 -4.73 43.37
N MET A 13 -27.71 -5.37 43.42
CA MET A 13 -28.15 -6.25 42.33
C MET A 13 -28.47 -5.49 41.03
N GLY A 14 -29.01 -4.29 41.13
CA GLY A 14 -29.24 -3.43 39.96
C GLY A 14 -27.92 -2.97 39.31
N ALA A 15 -26.90 -2.65 40.12
CA ALA A 15 -25.59 -2.24 39.63
C ALA A 15 -24.82 -3.41 38.99
N LEU A 16 -24.92 -4.63 39.54
CA LEU A 16 -24.32 -5.83 38.94
C LEU A 16 -25.01 -6.24 37.62
N GLY A 17 -26.32 -6.12 37.52
CA GLY A 17 -27.06 -6.40 36.29
C GLY A 17 -26.76 -5.43 35.18
N LEU A 18 -26.58 -4.14 35.47
CA LEU A 18 -26.17 -3.12 34.51
C LEU A 18 -24.71 -3.29 34.06
N GLY A 19 -23.80 -3.66 34.98
CA GLY A 19 -22.40 -3.94 34.65
C GLY A 19 -22.23 -5.12 33.69
N ILE A 20 -22.92 -6.23 33.97
CA ILE A 20 -22.89 -7.43 33.10
C ILE A 20 -23.53 -7.13 31.75
N SER A 21 -24.60 -6.34 31.69
CA SER A 21 -25.25 -5.96 30.44
C SER A 21 -24.39 -5.02 29.59
N LEU A 22 -23.65 -4.09 30.21
CA LEU A 22 -22.73 -3.19 29.52
C LEU A 22 -21.50 -3.94 28.97
N ASP A 23 -20.93 -4.83 29.76
CA ASP A 23 -19.79 -5.67 29.31
C ASP A 23 -20.21 -6.63 28.19
N PHE A 24 -21.40 -7.21 28.27
CA PHE A 24 -21.94 -8.08 27.21
C PHE A 24 -22.27 -7.31 25.93
N MET A 25 -22.82 -6.11 26.02
CA MET A 25 -23.05 -5.24 24.85
C MET A 25 -21.75 -4.72 24.27
N ALA A 26 -20.79 -4.32 25.10
CA ALA A 26 -19.47 -3.91 24.64
C ALA A 26 -18.71 -5.07 23.96
N SER A 27 -18.79 -6.27 24.54
CA SER A 27 -18.17 -7.47 23.96
C SER A 27 -18.82 -7.87 22.63
N ARG A 28 -20.13 -7.74 22.49
CA ARG A 28 -20.85 -7.98 21.24
C ARG A 28 -20.51 -6.93 20.17
N ALA A 29 -20.51 -5.66 20.53
CA ALA A 29 -20.15 -4.59 19.60
C ALA A 29 -18.71 -4.72 19.11
N LEU A 30 -17.80 -5.15 19.98
CA LEU A 30 -16.41 -5.45 19.61
C LEU A 30 -16.33 -6.69 18.68
N ALA A 31 -17.06 -7.76 18.99
CA ALA A 31 -17.11 -8.96 18.15
C ALA A 31 -17.72 -8.68 16.77
N ASP A 32 -18.81 -7.92 16.69
CA ASP A 32 -19.45 -7.52 15.44
C ASP A 32 -18.54 -6.61 14.60
N SER A 33 -17.83 -5.68 15.24
CA SER A 33 -16.85 -4.82 14.56
C SER A 33 -15.63 -5.59 14.06
N GLN A 34 -15.19 -6.60 14.78
CA GLN A 34 -14.09 -7.48 14.36
C GLN A 34 -14.52 -8.40 13.20
N GLY A 35 -15.73 -8.96 13.25
CA GLY A 35 -16.29 -9.75 12.17
C GLY A 35 -16.42 -8.96 10.85
N ALA A 36 -16.90 -7.71 10.95
CA ALA A 36 -16.99 -6.82 9.80
C ALA A 36 -15.62 -6.43 9.21
N ARG A 37 -14.55 -6.40 10.02
CA ARG A 37 -13.19 -6.08 9.58
C ARG A 37 -12.45 -7.31 9.02
N ALA A 38 -12.80 -8.50 9.45
CA ALA A 38 -12.11 -9.75 9.09
C ALA A 38 -12.10 -10.02 7.56
N GLY A 39 -13.05 -9.47 6.80
CA GLY A 39 -13.07 -9.56 5.35
C GLY A 39 -12.30 -8.45 4.62
N ARG A 40 -11.90 -7.37 5.31
CA ARG A 40 -11.25 -6.19 4.71
C ARG A 40 -9.75 -6.39 4.60
N ARG A 41 -9.19 -5.92 3.50
CA ARG A 41 -7.74 -6.01 3.21
C ARG A 41 -7.18 -4.65 2.90
N PHE A 42 -5.99 -4.38 3.42
CA PHE A 42 -5.30 -3.11 3.23
C PHE A 42 -3.85 -3.33 2.82
N VAL A 43 -3.46 -2.83 1.67
CA VAL A 43 -2.10 -2.98 1.12
C VAL A 43 -1.47 -1.61 0.91
N VAL A 44 -0.25 -1.44 1.40
CA VAL A 44 0.57 -0.25 1.17
C VAL A 44 1.73 -0.62 0.27
N ILE A 45 1.85 0.05 -0.87
CA ILE A 45 3.00 -0.06 -1.78
C ILE A 45 3.82 1.22 -1.65
N ILE A 46 5.07 1.09 -1.24
CA ILE A 46 6.02 2.21 -1.13
C ILE A 46 6.95 2.15 -2.33
N CYS A 47 6.88 3.14 -3.20
CA CYS A 47 7.80 3.33 -4.32
C CYS A 47 8.98 4.17 -3.87
N ARG A 48 10.11 3.50 -3.52
CA ARG A 48 11.30 4.16 -2.95
C ARG A 48 12.16 4.81 -4.02
N GLY A 49 12.61 6.01 -3.73
CA GLY A 49 13.48 6.80 -4.60
C GLY A 49 12.77 8.04 -5.16
N GLY A 50 11.68 8.49 -4.55
CA GLY A 50 10.99 9.70 -5.00
C GLY A 50 10.34 9.52 -6.36
N LEU A 51 9.28 8.70 -6.43
CA LEU A 51 8.52 8.48 -7.66
C LEU A 51 8.05 9.80 -8.28
N ASP A 52 8.37 10.02 -9.54
CA ASP A 52 7.89 11.18 -10.29
C ASP A 52 6.39 11.09 -10.60
N GLY A 53 5.60 11.83 -9.84
CA GLY A 53 4.15 11.87 -9.98
C GLY A 53 3.68 12.37 -11.34
N LEU A 54 4.44 13.28 -11.96
CA LEU A 54 4.12 13.81 -13.30
C LEU A 54 4.41 12.81 -14.44
N SER A 55 5.27 11.81 -14.17
CA SER A 55 5.44 10.69 -15.09
C SER A 55 4.42 9.58 -14.83
N LEU A 56 4.09 9.29 -13.57
CA LEU A 56 3.08 8.30 -13.21
C LEU A 56 1.69 8.70 -13.73
N SER A 57 1.30 9.93 -13.44
CA SER A 57 0.01 10.49 -13.84
C SER A 57 0.20 11.87 -14.46
N PRO A 58 0.55 11.91 -15.75
CA PRO A 58 0.82 13.14 -16.46
C PRO A 58 -0.44 14.00 -16.61
N PRO A 59 -0.37 15.28 -16.21
CA PRO A 59 -1.46 16.23 -16.41
C PRO A 59 -1.44 16.79 -17.85
N ILE A 60 -1.77 15.94 -18.82
CA ILE A 60 -1.72 16.26 -20.25
C ILE A 60 -2.57 17.50 -20.60
N GLY A 61 -3.69 17.70 -19.90
CA GLY A 61 -4.56 18.86 -20.08
C GLY A 61 -4.00 20.16 -19.46
N ASP A 62 -2.94 20.10 -18.67
CA ASP A 62 -2.27 21.32 -18.18
C ASP A 62 -1.34 21.87 -19.26
N ARG A 63 -1.64 23.07 -19.75
CA ARG A 63 -0.92 23.74 -20.83
C ARG A 63 0.59 23.91 -20.60
N ASN A 64 1.04 23.87 -19.35
CA ASN A 64 2.44 24.05 -18.98
C ASN A 64 3.19 22.72 -18.95
N TYR A 65 2.49 21.60 -18.93
CA TYR A 65 3.09 20.26 -18.77
C TYR A 65 4.18 19.98 -19.80
N ALA A 66 3.82 20.05 -21.09
CA ALA A 66 4.74 19.66 -22.16
C ALA A 66 6.00 20.55 -22.20
N GLY A 67 5.83 21.86 -22.00
CA GLY A 67 6.94 22.82 -22.01
C GLY A 67 7.91 22.64 -20.82
N LEU A 68 7.38 22.31 -19.63
CA LEU A 68 8.18 22.11 -18.43
C LEU A 68 8.90 20.74 -18.44
N ARG A 69 8.24 19.71 -18.98
CA ARG A 69 8.81 18.36 -19.04
C ARG A 69 9.74 18.17 -20.24
N GLY A 70 9.65 19.02 -21.28
CA GLY A 70 10.51 18.96 -22.45
C GLY A 70 10.64 17.55 -23.04
N PRO A 71 11.87 16.98 -23.16
CA PRO A 71 12.09 15.69 -23.80
C PRO A 71 11.50 14.49 -23.03
N ILE A 72 11.10 14.64 -21.77
CA ILE A 72 10.49 13.56 -20.97
C ILE A 72 8.96 13.71 -20.85
N ALA A 73 8.37 14.69 -21.56
CA ALA A 73 6.92 14.82 -21.65
C ALA A 73 6.34 13.62 -22.41
N LEU A 74 5.28 13.02 -21.85
CA LEU A 74 4.53 11.99 -22.60
C LEU A 74 3.68 12.64 -23.68
N PRO A 75 3.47 11.94 -24.81
CA PRO A 75 2.55 12.39 -25.85
C PRO A 75 1.11 12.51 -25.33
N GLY A 76 0.31 13.31 -26.01
CA GLY A 76 -1.10 13.54 -25.70
C GLY A 76 -1.97 12.29 -25.78
N PHE A 77 -3.19 12.41 -25.28
CA PHE A 77 -4.18 11.33 -25.33
C PHE A 77 -4.43 10.85 -26.77
N GLY A 78 -4.49 9.53 -26.95
CA GLY A 78 -4.73 8.91 -28.26
C GLY A 78 -3.53 8.90 -29.22
N GLN A 79 -2.41 9.50 -28.86
CA GLN A 79 -1.19 9.44 -29.63
C GLN A 79 -0.38 8.14 -29.33
N ALA A 80 0.44 7.73 -30.28
CA ALA A 80 1.31 6.56 -30.07
C ALA A 80 2.25 6.78 -28.87
N GLY A 81 2.26 5.86 -27.91
CA GLY A 81 3.02 5.98 -26.66
C GLY A 81 2.51 7.08 -25.73
N GLY A 82 1.31 7.65 -26.00
CA GLY A 82 0.71 8.68 -25.20
C GLY A 82 0.11 8.18 -23.89
N ALA A 83 -0.24 9.12 -23.03
CA ALA A 83 -0.85 8.84 -21.74
C ALA A 83 -2.23 8.17 -21.90
N LEU A 84 -2.52 7.22 -21.02
CA LEU A 84 -3.81 6.53 -20.92
C LEU A 84 -4.81 7.45 -20.21
N LYS A 85 -5.82 7.94 -20.91
CA LYS A 85 -6.73 9.00 -20.43
C LYS A 85 -7.52 8.55 -19.20
N LEU A 86 -7.51 9.36 -18.13
CA LEU A 86 -8.38 9.23 -16.96
C LEU A 86 -9.52 10.27 -17.02
N ASP A 87 -9.17 11.53 -17.26
CA ASP A 87 -10.11 12.64 -17.44
C ASP A 87 -9.55 13.66 -18.46
N GLU A 88 -10.09 14.87 -18.50
CA GLU A 88 -9.61 15.90 -19.45
C GLU A 88 -8.22 16.45 -19.08
N THR A 89 -7.80 16.31 -17.82
CA THR A 89 -6.51 16.81 -17.34
C THR A 89 -5.48 15.72 -17.23
N PHE A 90 -5.83 14.58 -16.63
CA PHE A 90 -4.91 13.54 -16.23
C PHE A 90 -5.00 12.28 -17.09
N GLY A 91 -3.85 11.64 -17.27
CA GLY A 91 -3.76 10.27 -17.72
C GLY A 91 -2.89 9.43 -16.78
N LEU A 92 -2.75 8.16 -17.09
CA LEU A 92 -1.71 7.29 -16.53
C LEU A 92 -0.60 7.10 -17.55
N HIS A 93 0.60 6.80 -17.04
CA HIS A 93 1.73 6.39 -17.88
C HIS A 93 1.33 5.21 -18.76
N PRO A 94 1.74 5.12 -20.04
CA PRO A 94 1.36 4.04 -20.95
C PRO A 94 1.77 2.62 -20.46
N ALA A 95 2.73 2.52 -19.56
CA ALA A 95 3.09 1.25 -18.91
C ALA A 95 2.09 0.76 -17.85
N MET A 96 1.08 1.56 -17.48
CA MET A 96 0.10 1.27 -16.42
C MET A 96 -1.24 0.76 -16.99
N GLU A 97 -1.17 -0.19 -17.93
CA GLU A 97 -2.35 -0.70 -18.66
C GLU A 97 -3.38 -1.41 -17.75
N ALA A 98 -2.91 -2.29 -16.87
CA ALA A 98 -3.79 -3.01 -15.94
C ALA A 98 -4.42 -2.04 -14.90
N THR A 99 -3.63 -1.12 -14.37
CA THR A 99 -4.11 -0.06 -13.48
C THR A 99 -5.12 0.85 -14.17
N HIS A 100 -4.90 1.19 -15.44
CA HIS A 100 -5.86 1.95 -16.22
C HIS A 100 -7.17 1.18 -16.44
N ALA A 101 -7.11 -0.13 -16.69
CA ALA A 101 -8.30 -0.96 -16.79
C ALA A 101 -9.11 -0.99 -15.47
N LEU A 102 -8.42 -0.97 -14.30
CA LEU A 102 -9.08 -0.80 -13.00
C LEU A 102 -9.72 0.59 -12.87
N ALA A 103 -9.04 1.64 -13.33
CA ALA A 103 -9.57 3.01 -13.30
C ALA A 103 -10.84 3.15 -14.12
N LEU A 104 -10.92 2.54 -15.28
CA LEU A 104 -12.13 2.53 -16.13
C LEU A 104 -13.31 1.82 -15.44
N LYS A 105 -13.05 0.86 -14.56
CA LYS A 105 -14.09 0.23 -13.72
C LYS A 105 -14.44 1.08 -12.50
N GLY A 106 -13.67 2.14 -12.21
CA GLY A 106 -13.79 2.97 -11.00
C GLY A 106 -13.09 2.35 -9.78
N GLU A 107 -12.16 1.44 -9.99
CA GLU A 107 -11.39 0.71 -8.99
C GLU A 107 -9.95 1.24 -8.85
N ALA A 108 -9.62 2.35 -9.46
CA ALA A 108 -8.38 3.09 -9.27
C ALA A 108 -8.62 4.60 -9.39
N ARG A 109 -7.99 5.37 -8.52
CA ARG A 109 -8.01 6.84 -8.48
C ARG A 109 -6.61 7.37 -8.21
N ILE A 110 -6.34 8.57 -8.69
CA ILE A 110 -5.09 9.28 -8.40
C ILE A 110 -5.33 10.38 -7.36
N ALA A 111 -4.33 10.60 -6.49
CA ALA A 111 -4.23 11.77 -5.63
C ALA A 111 -3.01 12.58 -6.11
N PRO A 112 -3.18 13.53 -7.04
CA PRO A 112 -2.07 14.36 -7.49
C PRO A 112 -1.66 15.35 -6.39
N ALA A 113 -0.43 15.83 -6.45
CA ALA A 113 0.08 16.85 -5.55
C ALA A 113 0.00 16.49 -4.04
N VAL A 114 0.19 15.21 -3.71
CA VAL A 114 0.27 14.72 -2.33
C VAL A 114 1.72 14.77 -1.83
N ALA A 115 1.92 15.13 -0.57
CA ALA A 115 3.24 15.13 0.06
C ALA A 115 3.18 14.73 1.54
N THR A 116 4.31 14.20 2.07
CA THR A 116 4.56 14.09 3.51
C THR A 116 4.76 15.48 4.11
N PRO A 117 4.81 15.64 5.45
CA PRO A 117 5.19 16.94 6.04
C PRO A 117 6.66 17.31 5.84
N ASP A 118 7.53 16.36 5.50
CA ASP A 118 8.94 16.59 5.25
C ASP A 118 9.18 17.49 4.02
N ARG A 119 10.21 18.34 4.07
CA ARG A 119 10.60 19.26 2.98
C ARG A 119 12.09 19.24 2.66
N GLU A 120 12.86 18.40 3.37
CA GLU A 120 14.32 18.34 3.21
C GLU A 120 14.75 17.62 1.94
N ARG A 121 13.85 16.81 1.33
CA ARG A 121 14.10 16.07 0.10
C ARG A 121 15.28 15.09 0.23
N SER A 122 15.51 14.58 1.43
CA SER A 122 16.48 13.54 1.74
C SER A 122 15.76 12.20 1.82
N HIS A 123 16.22 11.20 1.09
CA HIS A 123 15.57 9.88 1.07
C HIS A 123 15.43 9.26 2.46
N PHE A 124 16.48 9.32 3.30
CA PHE A 124 16.46 8.69 4.62
C PHE A 124 15.43 9.34 5.54
N GLU A 125 15.42 10.65 5.57
CA GLU A 125 14.53 11.45 6.42
C GLU A 125 13.08 11.39 5.94
N ALA A 126 12.86 11.56 4.65
CA ALA A 126 11.52 11.51 4.07
C ALA A 126 10.91 10.09 4.13
N GLN A 127 11.71 9.02 4.00
CA GLN A 127 11.24 7.64 4.21
C GLN A 127 10.90 7.40 5.66
N ASP A 128 11.68 7.92 6.62
CA ASP A 128 11.33 7.85 8.04
C ASP A 128 9.97 8.50 8.29
N VAL A 129 9.75 9.72 7.81
CA VAL A 129 8.47 10.43 7.97
C VAL A 129 7.31 9.72 7.28
N LEU A 130 7.53 9.19 6.06
CA LEU A 130 6.52 8.41 5.34
C LEU A 130 6.08 7.16 6.11
N GLU A 131 7.04 6.41 6.64
CA GLU A 131 6.80 5.12 7.27
C GLU A 131 6.45 5.23 8.75
N SER A 132 7.05 6.18 9.47
CA SER A 132 6.65 6.49 10.84
C SER A 132 5.33 7.25 10.92
N GLY A 133 4.95 8.00 9.88
CA GLY A 133 3.76 8.86 9.89
C GLY A 133 3.85 10.03 10.87
N ALA A 134 5.02 10.25 11.44
CA ALA A 134 5.27 11.34 12.38
C ALA A 134 5.39 12.70 11.67
N ALA A 135 5.29 13.78 12.45
CA ALA A 135 5.40 15.13 11.91
C ALA A 135 6.85 15.56 11.65
N ALA A 136 7.80 14.93 12.33
CA ALA A 136 9.23 15.22 12.24
C ALA A 136 10.05 13.94 12.13
N VAL A 137 11.22 14.05 11.54
CA VAL A 137 12.19 12.97 11.32
C VAL A 137 12.61 12.35 12.65
N TYR A 138 12.69 11.03 12.71
CA TYR A 138 13.14 10.24 13.85
C TYR A 138 12.39 10.50 15.17
N SER A 139 11.18 11.08 15.08
CA SER A 139 10.36 11.37 16.25
C SER A 139 9.47 10.22 16.71
N ALA A 140 9.41 9.12 15.94
CA ALA A 140 8.72 7.88 16.31
C ALA A 140 9.55 6.65 15.93
N SER A 141 9.66 5.69 16.86
CA SER A 141 10.43 4.44 16.68
C SER A 141 9.64 3.31 16.04
N SER A 142 8.33 3.48 15.83
CA SER A 142 7.42 2.50 15.23
C SER A 142 6.71 3.06 14.01
N GLY A 143 6.28 2.18 13.10
CA GLY A 143 5.56 2.54 11.90
C GLY A 143 4.09 2.83 12.14
N TRP A 144 3.52 3.73 11.33
CA TRP A 144 2.10 4.10 11.48
C TRP A 144 1.15 2.92 11.22
N LEU A 145 1.51 2.00 10.31
CA LEU A 145 0.67 0.85 9.99
C LEU A 145 0.64 -0.16 11.15
N ASN A 146 1.78 -0.35 11.84
CA ASN A 146 1.82 -1.16 13.06
C ASN A 146 0.98 -0.55 14.19
N ARG A 147 1.07 0.78 14.38
CA ARG A 147 0.22 1.47 15.36
C ARG A 147 -1.27 1.42 14.99
N ALA A 148 -1.60 1.44 13.69
CA ALA A 148 -2.97 1.23 13.23
C ALA A 148 -3.47 -0.18 13.58
N LEU A 149 -2.63 -1.23 13.39
CA LEU A 149 -2.95 -2.59 13.83
C LEU A 149 -3.25 -2.66 15.33
N THR A 150 -2.43 -1.99 16.15
CA THR A 150 -2.66 -1.90 17.60
C THR A 150 -4.01 -1.22 17.91
N ALA A 151 -4.34 -0.14 17.21
CA ALA A 151 -5.59 0.60 17.39
C ALA A 151 -6.85 -0.16 16.91
N MET A 152 -6.69 -1.14 16.03
CA MET A 152 -7.81 -1.95 15.52
C MET A 152 -8.28 -3.05 16.45
N GLY A 153 -7.55 -3.36 17.51
CA GLY A 153 -7.99 -4.34 18.51
C GLY A 153 -6.91 -5.29 18.99
N PRO A 154 -7.26 -6.36 19.71
CA PRO A 154 -6.30 -7.25 20.35
C PRO A 154 -5.39 -7.92 19.33
N ALA A 155 -4.14 -8.10 19.73
CA ALA A 155 -3.10 -8.76 18.93
C ALA A 155 -3.58 -10.13 18.41
N GLY A 156 -3.44 -10.36 17.10
CA GLY A 156 -3.82 -11.62 16.46
C GLY A 156 -5.16 -11.61 15.70
N ALA A 157 -6.03 -10.61 15.91
CA ALA A 157 -7.26 -10.50 15.14
C ALA A 157 -7.01 -10.09 13.68
N ILE A 158 -6.04 -9.19 13.45
CA ILE A 158 -5.62 -8.73 12.12
C ILE A 158 -4.13 -8.99 11.97
N LYS A 159 -3.76 -9.79 10.96
CA LYS A 159 -2.37 -10.19 10.69
C LYS A 159 -1.79 -9.34 9.58
N ALA A 160 -0.49 -9.05 9.67
CA ALA A 160 0.25 -8.27 8.68
C ALA A 160 1.43 -9.04 8.10
N ILE A 161 1.78 -8.72 6.86
CA ILE A 161 2.95 -9.25 6.17
C ILE A 161 3.70 -8.15 5.42
N SER A 162 5.04 -8.23 5.40
CA SER A 162 5.85 -7.48 4.46
C SER A 162 6.39 -8.37 3.35
N MET A 163 6.42 -7.83 2.12
CA MET A 163 7.15 -8.43 1.00
C MET A 163 8.55 -7.83 0.98
N GLY A 164 9.53 -8.61 1.43
CA GLY A 164 10.92 -8.20 1.55
C GLY A 164 11.68 -9.04 2.58
N PRO A 165 13.02 -8.97 2.62
CA PRO A 165 13.84 -9.78 3.54
C PRO A 165 13.69 -9.38 5.00
N THR A 166 13.27 -8.14 5.27
CA THR A 166 13.04 -7.60 6.62
C THR A 166 11.77 -6.76 6.64
N ALA A 167 11.12 -6.69 7.82
CA ALA A 167 9.98 -5.80 7.99
C ALA A 167 10.42 -4.32 7.89
N PRO A 168 9.85 -3.54 6.96
CA PRO A 168 10.11 -2.11 6.84
C PRO A 168 9.59 -1.36 8.07
N LEU A 169 10.07 -0.12 8.29
CA LEU A 169 9.69 0.68 9.45
C LEU A 169 8.16 0.79 9.60
N ILE A 170 7.44 0.92 8.50
CA ILE A 170 5.97 1.05 8.51
C ILE A 170 5.26 -0.07 9.28
N LEU A 171 5.83 -1.28 9.31
CA LEU A 171 5.31 -2.45 10.03
C LEU A 171 6.04 -2.77 11.34
N ARG A 172 7.07 -2.02 11.71
CA ARG A 172 7.77 -2.21 13.00
C ARG A 172 6.95 -1.64 14.16
N GLY A 173 6.85 -2.39 15.25
CA GLY A 173 6.15 -1.96 16.46
C GLY A 173 5.76 -3.13 17.35
N SER A 174 4.72 -2.96 18.15
CA SER A 174 4.26 -3.93 19.16
C SER A 174 3.49 -5.12 18.58
N VAL A 175 2.92 -4.97 17.38
CA VAL A 175 2.21 -6.05 16.68
C VAL A 175 3.20 -6.79 15.78
N GLU A 176 3.25 -8.11 15.90
CA GLU A 176 4.08 -8.93 15.03
C GLU A 176 3.60 -8.87 13.58
N ALA A 177 4.54 -8.65 12.66
CA ALA A 177 4.31 -8.72 11.23
C ALA A 177 5.23 -9.77 10.61
N ALA A 178 4.66 -10.65 9.80
CA ALA A 178 5.44 -11.62 9.03
C ALA A 178 6.27 -10.91 7.96
N SER A 179 7.36 -11.54 7.54
CA SER A 179 8.21 -11.06 6.44
C SER A 179 8.49 -12.22 5.49
N TRP A 180 8.34 -11.96 4.18
CA TRP A 180 8.62 -12.96 3.17
C TRP A 180 9.27 -12.32 1.93
N SER A 181 10.27 -13.00 1.36
CA SER A 181 10.88 -12.61 0.09
C SER A 181 11.10 -13.84 -0.80
N PRO A 182 10.96 -13.67 -2.14
CA PRO A 182 11.28 -14.74 -3.07
C PRO A 182 12.77 -15.09 -3.00
N GLY A 183 13.10 -16.38 -2.97
CA GLY A 183 14.49 -16.84 -2.90
C GLY A 183 15.16 -16.73 -1.53
N GLY A 184 14.49 -16.21 -0.51
CA GLY A 184 15.02 -16.07 0.86
C GLY A 184 15.04 -17.37 1.68
N GLY A 185 14.56 -18.48 1.15
CA GLY A 185 14.67 -19.80 1.76
C GLY A 185 15.98 -20.45 1.32
N ALA A 186 17.06 -20.37 2.11
CA ALA A 186 18.06 -21.42 2.06
C ALA A 186 17.31 -22.76 2.11
N GLN A 187 17.79 -23.79 1.41
CA GLN A 187 17.28 -25.15 1.63
C GLN A 187 17.59 -25.52 3.08
N ILE A 188 16.71 -25.08 3.97
CA ILE A 188 16.79 -25.41 5.39
C ILE A 188 16.50 -26.91 5.45
N ASP A 189 17.45 -27.68 5.98
CA ASP A 189 17.22 -29.08 6.32
C ASP A 189 15.85 -29.19 7.00
N HIS A 190 15.00 -30.07 6.49
CA HIS A 190 13.63 -30.26 6.99
C HIS A 190 13.56 -30.56 8.50
N ARG A 191 14.68 -30.96 9.12
CA ARG A 191 14.81 -31.21 10.56
C ARG A 191 15.11 -29.95 11.36
N LEU A 192 15.73 -28.93 10.73
CA LEU A 192 16.18 -27.72 11.44
C LEU A 192 15.04 -26.93 12.10
N PRO A 193 13.86 -26.75 11.48
CA PRO A 193 12.75 -26.07 12.15
C PRO A 193 12.31 -26.76 13.45
N GLY A 194 12.27 -28.10 13.48
CA GLY A 194 11.93 -28.85 14.68
C GLY A 194 12.98 -28.69 15.78
N ILE A 195 14.27 -28.80 15.43
CA ILE A 195 15.37 -28.61 16.36
C ILE A 195 15.37 -27.20 16.97
N LEU A 196 15.13 -26.18 16.15
CA LEU A 196 15.05 -24.81 16.62
C LEU A 196 13.80 -24.58 17.49
N ALA A 197 12.67 -25.19 17.15
CA ALA A 197 11.45 -25.11 17.96
C ALA A 197 11.67 -25.71 19.36
N ASP A 198 12.33 -26.85 19.46
CA ASP A 198 12.68 -27.48 20.74
C ASP A 198 13.69 -26.62 21.52
N LEU A 199 14.70 -26.06 20.83
CA LEU A 199 15.72 -25.23 21.44
C LEU A 199 15.15 -23.93 22.05
N TYR A 200 14.20 -23.32 21.40
CA TYR A 200 13.59 -22.03 21.80
C TYR A 200 12.24 -22.19 22.49
N ALA A 201 11.77 -23.42 22.78
CA ALA A 201 10.46 -23.67 23.38
C ALA A 201 10.21 -22.91 24.69
N GLY A 202 11.29 -22.69 25.49
CA GLY A 202 11.22 -21.94 26.75
C GLY A 202 11.58 -20.44 26.63
N ASP A 203 11.96 -19.96 25.46
CA ASP A 203 12.35 -18.57 25.28
C ASP A 203 11.11 -17.70 24.94
N PRO A 204 10.77 -16.71 25.79
CA PRO A 204 9.55 -15.92 25.61
C PRO A 204 9.59 -14.96 24.41
N LEU A 205 10.77 -14.69 23.85
CA LEU A 205 10.97 -13.83 22.69
C LEU A 205 11.18 -14.64 21.40
N LEU A 206 12.13 -15.59 21.44
CA LEU A 206 12.55 -16.33 20.26
C LEU A 206 11.58 -17.47 19.89
N GLY A 207 10.93 -18.09 20.88
CA GLY A 207 9.95 -19.15 20.64
C GLY A 207 8.77 -18.70 19.78
N PRO A 208 8.03 -17.64 20.17
CA PRO A 208 6.95 -17.08 19.35
C PRO A 208 7.40 -16.58 17.98
N ALA A 209 8.56 -15.90 17.90
CA ALA A 209 9.11 -15.41 16.64
C ALA A 209 9.43 -16.55 15.66
N LEU A 210 10.03 -17.64 16.16
CA LEU A 210 10.31 -18.83 15.36
C LEU A 210 9.01 -19.51 14.88
N ALA A 211 8.02 -19.67 15.76
CA ALA A 211 6.73 -20.26 15.41
C ALA A 211 6.01 -19.44 14.31
N SER A 212 6.05 -18.11 14.41
CA SER A 212 5.53 -17.20 13.39
C SER A 212 6.28 -17.35 12.06
N GLY A 213 7.61 -17.43 12.09
CA GLY A 213 8.45 -17.67 10.91
C GLY A 213 8.16 -18.99 10.21
N ILE A 214 8.01 -20.09 10.97
CA ILE A 214 7.67 -21.43 10.45
C ILE A 214 6.27 -21.39 9.78
N THR A 215 5.30 -20.76 10.43
CA THR A 215 3.94 -20.60 9.89
C THR A 215 3.94 -19.80 8.59
N THR A 216 4.65 -18.69 8.56
CA THR A 216 4.80 -17.85 7.36
C THR A 216 5.45 -18.61 6.20
N GLN A 217 6.49 -19.41 6.50
CA GLN A 217 7.15 -20.23 5.48
C GLN A 217 6.23 -21.35 4.94
N ALA A 218 5.41 -21.96 5.81
CA ALA A 218 4.42 -22.95 5.37
C ALA A 218 3.37 -22.31 4.46
N MET A 219 2.84 -21.13 4.82
CA MET A 219 1.92 -20.36 3.97
C MET A 219 2.57 -19.98 2.65
N ALA A 220 3.85 -19.57 2.64
CA ALA A 220 4.58 -19.23 1.43
C ALA A 220 4.71 -20.43 0.47
N ARG A 221 4.96 -21.62 0.98
CA ARG A 221 5.00 -22.84 0.16
C ARG A 221 3.66 -23.15 -0.48
N ILE A 222 2.56 -23.00 0.27
CA ILE A 222 1.20 -23.18 -0.24
C ILE A 222 0.91 -22.12 -1.31
N ALA A 223 1.14 -20.84 -1.02
CA ALA A 223 0.96 -19.73 -1.94
C ALA A 223 1.72 -19.96 -3.26
N GLN A 224 2.99 -20.37 -3.16
CA GLN A 224 3.82 -20.65 -4.33
C GLN A 224 3.31 -21.85 -5.15
N SER A 225 2.82 -22.90 -4.49
CA SER A 225 2.24 -24.06 -5.17
C SER A 225 0.93 -23.71 -5.87
N ASP A 226 0.08 -22.89 -5.26
CA ASP A 226 -1.19 -22.45 -5.83
C ASP A 226 -0.98 -21.55 -7.06
N VAL A 227 -0.04 -20.61 -6.98
CA VAL A 227 0.35 -19.74 -8.12
C VAL A 227 0.92 -20.58 -9.25
N ASN A 228 1.81 -21.56 -8.95
CA ASN A 228 2.38 -22.44 -9.98
C ASN A 228 1.29 -23.35 -10.63
N ARG A 229 0.30 -23.79 -9.84
CA ARG A 229 -0.82 -24.59 -10.36
C ARG A 229 -1.74 -23.75 -11.24
N ALA A 230 -2.02 -22.50 -10.87
CA ALA A 230 -2.79 -21.57 -11.68
C ALA A 230 -2.09 -21.21 -12.99
N ASP A 231 -0.78 -21.05 -12.98
CA ASP A 231 0.03 -20.81 -14.18
C ASP A 231 0.02 -22.03 -15.11
N ALA A 232 0.14 -23.24 -14.56
CA ALA A 232 0.05 -24.50 -15.33
C ALA A 232 -1.34 -24.66 -15.96
N ALA A 233 -2.42 -24.40 -15.21
CA ALA A 233 -3.78 -24.48 -15.72
C ALA A 233 -4.06 -23.46 -16.86
N LYS A 234 -3.42 -22.28 -16.82
CA LYS A 234 -3.48 -21.30 -17.91
C LYS A 234 -2.70 -21.77 -19.15
N ALA A 235 -1.59 -22.48 -18.96
CA ALA A 235 -0.78 -23.03 -20.04
C ALA A 235 -1.49 -24.22 -20.77
N ASP A 236 -2.30 -24.98 -20.05
CA ASP A 236 -3.07 -26.12 -20.60
C ASP A 236 -4.41 -25.71 -21.25
N ALA A 237 -4.86 -24.46 -21.08
CA ALA A 237 -6.02 -23.94 -21.78
C ALA A 237 -5.71 -23.89 -23.29
N PRO A 238 -6.64 -24.35 -24.18
CA PRO A 238 -6.39 -24.36 -25.61
C PRO A 238 -6.17 -22.92 -26.10
N ALA A 239 -4.91 -22.58 -26.30
CA ALA A 239 -4.54 -21.34 -26.94
C ALA A 239 -4.85 -21.43 -28.43
N ASP A 240 -5.65 -20.51 -28.96
CA ASP A 240 -5.65 -20.25 -30.40
C ASP A 240 -4.20 -19.99 -30.82
N ARG A 241 -3.63 -20.97 -31.52
CA ARG A 241 -2.23 -20.97 -31.92
C ARG A 241 -2.00 -19.90 -32.98
N VAL A 242 -1.58 -18.72 -32.54
CA VAL A 242 -0.74 -17.85 -33.37
C VAL A 242 0.69 -18.02 -32.89
N GLY A 243 1.53 -18.61 -33.74
CA GLY A 243 2.85 -19.08 -33.41
C GLY A 243 3.80 -17.98 -32.93
N MET A 244 4.54 -18.31 -31.87
CA MET A 244 5.86 -17.76 -31.61
C MET A 244 6.75 -18.85 -31.04
N THR A 245 7.68 -19.29 -31.87
CA THR A 245 8.80 -20.14 -31.48
C THR A 245 9.66 -19.40 -30.47
N GLY A 246 9.75 -19.96 -29.25
CA GLY A 246 10.57 -19.39 -28.17
C GLY A 246 12.01 -19.83 -28.28
N GLU A 247 12.91 -18.91 -28.52
CA GLU A 247 14.32 -19.06 -28.17
C GLU A 247 14.58 -18.44 -26.81
N GLY A 248 15.29 -19.20 -25.96
CA GLY A 248 15.65 -18.81 -24.60
C GLY A 248 16.46 -17.52 -24.54
N SER A 249 15.84 -16.45 -24.10
CA SER A 249 16.47 -15.15 -23.95
C SER A 249 17.21 -15.05 -22.62
N ARG A 250 18.54 -14.98 -22.69
CA ARG A 250 19.38 -14.41 -21.64
C ARG A 250 18.89 -12.98 -21.41
N GLY A 251 18.40 -12.66 -20.19
CA GLY A 251 17.77 -11.40 -19.86
C GLY A 251 18.61 -10.19 -20.28
N ASN A 252 18.11 -9.47 -21.25
CA ASN A 252 18.64 -8.17 -21.63
C ASN A 252 18.15 -7.16 -20.59
N ALA A 253 19.07 -6.60 -19.80
CA ALA A 253 18.78 -5.64 -18.72
C ALA A 253 18.01 -4.38 -19.19
N ASN A 254 17.93 -4.15 -20.50
CA ASN A 254 17.23 -3.03 -21.13
C ASN A 254 15.80 -3.36 -21.62
N ASN A 255 15.27 -4.58 -21.34
CA ASN A 255 13.90 -4.91 -21.74
C ASN A 255 12.94 -4.59 -20.58
N PRO A 256 12.11 -3.53 -20.66
CA PRO A 256 11.16 -3.16 -19.61
C PRO A 256 10.19 -4.30 -19.24
N ARG A 257 9.90 -5.19 -20.19
CA ARG A 257 8.96 -6.31 -20.00
C ARG A 257 9.60 -7.53 -19.33
N ALA A 258 10.92 -7.62 -19.21
CA ALA A 258 11.59 -8.81 -18.68
C ALA A 258 11.23 -9.11 -17.20
N GLY A 259 10.97 -8.08 -16.40
CA GLY A 259 10.55 -8.21 -15.00
C GLY A 259 9.05 -8.45 -14.78
N ARG A 260 8.23 -8.30 -15.83
CA ARG A 260 6.75 -8.35 -15.73
C ARG A 260 6.22 -9.69 -15.19
N PRO A 261 6.63 -10.87 -15.68
CA PRO A 261 6.15 -12.15 -15.15
C PRO A 261 6.47 -12.35 -13.67
N LEU A 262 7.68 -11.94 -13.25
CA LEU A 262 8.08 -12.03 -11.86
C LEU A 262 7.22 -11.12 -10.98
N ALA A 263 7.01 -9.88 -11.38
CA ALA A 263 6.18 -8.93 -10.64
C ALA A 263 4.73 -9.41 -10.51
N GLN A 264 4.15 -9.90 -11.59
CA GLN A 264 2.80 -10.47 -11.59
C GLN A 264 2.69 -11.67 -10.65
N LYS A 265 3.69 -12.56 -10.68
CA LYS A 265 3.76 -13.70 -9.76
C LYS A 265 3.89 -13.27 -8.30
N LEU A 266 4.66 -12.23 -8.01
CA LEU A 266 4.78 -11.67 -6.65
C LEU A 266 3.44 -11.10 -6.16
N GLY A 267 2.72 -10.37 -7.00
CA GLY A 267 1.37 -9.88 -6.68
C GLY A 267 0.39 -11.02 -6.39
N ALA A 268 0.38 -12.05 -7.23
CA ALA A 268 -0.44 -13.24 -7.02
C ALA A 268 -0.05 -14.02 -5.74
N THR A 269 1.23 -14.08 -5.42
CA THR A 269 1.71 -14.71 -4.17
C THR A 269 1.22 -13.93 -2.95
N LEU A 270 1.28 -12.59 -2.97
CA LEU A 270 0.71 -11.77 -1.91
C LEU A 270 -0.79 -11.99 -1.77
N ALA A 271 -1.53 -12.03 -2.88
CA ALA A 271 -2.95 -12.34 -2.87
C ALA A 271 -3.25 -13.68 -2.20
N SER A 272 -2.47 -14.72 -2.50
CA SER A 272 -2.62 -16.04 -1.87
C SER A 272 -2.38 -15.97 -0.35
N PHE A 273 -1.34 -15.24 0.12
CA PHE A 273 -1.16 -15.00 1.56
C PHE A 273 -2.38 -14.33 2.20
N MET A 274 -3.04 -13.44 1.48
CA MET A 274 -4.17 -12.66 2.01
C MET A 274 -5.51 -13.41 1.93
N THR A 275 -5.63 -14.45 1.11
CA THR A 275 -6.89 -15.20 0.88
C THR A 275 -6.93 -16.54 1.57
N GLN A 276 -5.80 -17.08 2.01
CA GLN A 276 -5.76 -18.35 2.75
C GLN A 276 -6.51 -18.26 4.10
N PRO A 277 -7.08 -19.37 4.60
CA PRO A 277 -7.66 -19.42 5.93
C PRO A 277 -6.65 -18.95 6.99
N GLY A 278 -7.03 -17.97 7.81
CA GLY A 278 -6.13 -17.35 8.78
C GLY A 278 -5.01 -16.49 8.17
N GLY A 279 -5.15 -16.12 6.90
CA GLY A 279 -4.20 -15.30 6.15
C GLY A 279 -4.10 -13.86 6.66
N GLN A 280 -3.20 -13.11 6.05
CA GLN A 280 -2.92 -11.73 6.41
C GLN A 280 -3.98 -10.78 5.83
N HIS A 281 -4.33 -9.75 6.60
CA HIS A 281 -5.30 -8.73 6.19
C HIS A 281 -4.62 -7.43 5.75
N VAL A 282 -3.39 -7.23 6.23
CA VAL A 282 -2.61 -6.02 5.98
C VAL A 282 -1.27 -6.41 5.37
N ALA A 283 -0.84 -5.67 4.36
CA ALA A 283 0.46 -5.90 3.74
C ALA A 283 1.19 -4.58 3.46
N ALA A 284 2.52 -4.62 3.55
CA ALA A 284 3.39 -3.57 3.07
C ALA A 284 4.41 -4.14 2.07
N VAL A 285 4.56 -3.45 0.95
CA VAL A 285 5.45 -3.82 -0.16
C VAL A 285 6.33 -2.64 -0.47
N SER A 286 7.65 -2.85 -0.56
CA SER A 286 8.59 -1.83 -1.02
C SER A 286 9.09 -2.18 -2.42
N ILE A 287 9.05 -1.21 -3.33
CA ILE A 287 9.57 -1.31 -4.69
C ILE A 287 10.58 -0.18 -4.88
N ASP A 288 11.85 -0.55 -5.07
CA ASP A 288 12.95 0.40 -5.17
C ASP A 288 13.21 0.86 -6.60
N GLY A 289 14.02 1.92 -6.74
CA GLY A 289 14.64 2.32 -8.00
C GLY A 289 13.88 3.40 -8.75
N PHE A 290 13.19 4.31 -8.03
CA PHE A 290 12.53 5.48 -8.63
C PHE A 290 13.38 6.75 -8.60
N ASP A 291 14.64 6.66 -8.13
CA ASP A 291 15.57 7.78 -8.10
C ASP A 291 16.12 8.08 -9.51
N SER A 292 15.39 8.91 -10.23
CA SER A 292 15.51 9.12 -11.69
C SER A 292 16.25 10.41 -12.06
N HIS A 293 17.48 10.58 -11.54
CA HIS A 293 18.31 11.75 -11.85
C HIS A 293 18.80 11.80 -13.30
N ALA A 294 18.84 10.67 -14.00
CA ALA A 294 19.27 10.57 -15.39
C ALA A 294 18.44 9.53 -16.15
N ASN A 295 18.31 9.71 -17.46
CA ASN A 295 17.62 8.77 -18.36
C ASN A 295 16.24 8.30 -17.82
N GLN A 296 15.46 9.24 -17.31
CA GLN A 296 14.21 8.96 -16.58
C GLN A 296 13.18 8.19 -17.40
N LEU A 297 13.04 8.48 -18.70
CA LEU A 297 12.05 7.82 -19.55
C LEU A 297 12.17 6.29 -19.49
N GLY A 298 13.39 5.77 -19.70
CA GLY A 298 13.62 4.32 -19.69
C GLY A 298 13.46 3.71 -18.30
N LEU A 299 13.97 4.40 -17.29
CA LEU A 299 13.90 3.95 -15.90
C LEU A 299 12.45 3.88 -15.42
N ILE A 300 11.70 4.96 -15.56
CA ILE A 300 10.30 5.04 -15.09
C ILE A 300 9.42 4.07 -15.88
N ASN A 301 9.59 3.95 -17.20
CA ASN A 301 8.86 2.96 -17.98
C ASN A 301 9.07 1.53 -17.44
N THR A 302 10.30 1.16 -17.14
CA THR A 302 10.63 -0.17 -16.57
C THR A 302 10.02 -0.36 -15.19
N ARG A 303 10.13 0.63 -14.32
CA ARG A 303 9.60 0.55 -12.95
C ARG A 303 8.08 0.52 -12.90
N LEU A 304 7.43 1.36 -13.69
CA LEU A 304 5.96 1.37 -13.77
C LEU A 304 5.41 0.10 -14.43
N THR A 305 6.10 -0.47 -15.44
CA THR A 305 5.75 -1.80 -15.98
C THR A 305 5.78 -2.88 -14.91
N TYR A 306 6.78 -2.84 -14.01
CA TYR A 306 6.88 -3.78 -12.89
C TYR A 306 5.75 -3.58 -11.88
N VAL A 307 5.47 -2.33 -11.49
CA VAL A 307 4.39 -1.98 -10.56
C VAL A 307 3.02 -2.39 -11.12
N ASP A 308 2.76 -2.09 -12.39
CA ASP A 308 1.49 -2.44 -13.05
C ASP A 308 1.27 -3.96 -13.07
N ALA A 309 2.31 -4.72 -13.39
CA ALA A 309 2.25 -6.18 -13.37
C ALA A 309 2.03 -6.75 -11.95
N PHE A 310 2.64 -6.13 -10.94
CA PHE A 310 2.40 -6.50 -9.55
C PHE A 310 0.95 -6.26 -9.14
N ILE A 311 0.39 -5.09 -9.49
CA ILE A 311 -1.02 -4.73 -9.24
C ILE A 311 -1.95 -5.70 -9.96
N ASP A 312 -1.66 -6.03 -11.24
CA ASP A 312 -2.43 -7.00 -12.02
C ASP A 312 -2.45 -8.39 -11.35
N GLY A 313 -1.29 -8.89 -10.94
CA GLY A 313 -1.18 -10.17 -10.22
C GLY A 313 -1.89 -10.16 -8.87
N LEU A 314 -1.81 -9.06 -8.13
CA LEU A 314 -2.49 -8.88 -6.84
C LEU A 314 -4.01 -8.85 -7.01
N SER A 315 -4.53 -8.01 -7.89
CA SER A 315 -5.97 -7.84 -8.09
C SER A 315 -6.62 -9.11 -8.64
N SER A 316 -5.99 -9.74 -9.63
CA SER A 316 -6.45 -11.01 -10.21
C SER A 316 -6.38 -12.17 -9.21
N GLY A 317 -5.31 -12.23 -8.41
CA GLY A 317 -5.12 -13.27 -7.40
C GLY A 317 -6.06 -13.16 -6.19
N LEU A 318 -6.50 -11.96 -5.85
CA LEU A 318 -7.48 -11.73 -4.78
C LEU A 318 -8.90 -12.18 -5.16
N GLY A 319 -9.23 -12.19 -6.46
CA GLY A 319 -10.56 -12.60 -6.92
C GLY A 319 -11.68 -11.81 -6.23
N ASP A 320 -12.66 -12.51 -5.65
CA ASP A 320 -13.80 -11.89 -4.95
C ASP A 320 -13.37 -11.01 -3.76
N ALA A 321 -12.22 -11.33 -3.14
CA ALA A 321 -11.68 -10.54 -2.04
C ALA A 321 -11.23 -9.14 -2.46
N TRP A 322 -11.01 -8.90 -3.75
CA TRP A 322 -10.71 -7.58 -4.30
C TRP A 322 -11.80 -6.56 -3.98
N SER A 323 -13.07 -6.97 -3.96
CA SER A 323 -14.21 -6.12 -3.61
C SER A 323 -14.11 -5.48 -2.21
N ASN A 324 -13.38 -6.12 -1.29
CA ASN A 324 -13.14 -5.67 0.08
C ASN A 324 -11.67 -5.27 0.32
N THR A 325 -10.96 -4.91 -0.74
CA THR A 325 -9.55 -4.54 -0.68
C THR A 325 -9.35 -3.07 -1.02
N VAL A 326 -8.43 -2.45 -0.28
CA VAL A 326 -7.86 -1.14 -0.59
C VAL A 326 -6.35 -1.27 -0.71
N VAL A 327 -5.81 -0.74 -1.79
CA VAL A 327 -4.37 -0.62 -2.03
C VAL A 327 -4.04 0.87 -2.12
N VAL A 328 -3.05 1.32 -1.39
CA VAL A 328 -2.50 2.67 -1.54
C VAL A 328 -1.04 2.58 -1.97
N MET A 329 -0.68 3.28 -3.05
CA MET A 329 0.70 3.39 -3.52
C MET A 329 1.18 4.83 -3.30
N ALA A 330 2.31 4.98 -2.64
CA ALA A 330 2.89 6.26 -2.29
C ALA A 330 4.43 6.24 -2.38
N THR A 331 5.03 7.41 -2.32
CA THR A 331 6.48 7.61 -2.29
C THR A 331 6.82 8.69 -1.26
N GLU A 332 8.08 8.75 -0.84
CA GLU A 332 8.55 9.65 0.21
C GLU A 332 8.48 11.13 -0.17
N PHE A 333 8.77 11.46 -1.44
CA PHE A 333 8.63 12.80 -2.03
C PHE A 333 8.48 12.70 -3.56
N GLY A 334 8.19 13.83 -4.22
CA GLY A 334 8.11 13.93 -5.67
C GLY A 334 9.42 14.32 -6.33
N ARG A 335 9.31 14.73 -7.59
CA ARG A 335 10.42 15.21 -8.40
C ARG A 335 10.19 16.63 -8.88
N THR A 336 11.30 17.31 -9.27
CA THR A 336 11.20 18.63 -9.89
C THR A 336 10.30 18.60 -11.12
N VAL A 337 9.54 19.68 -11.30
CA VAL A 337 8.67 19.80 -12.48
C VAL A 337 9.49 19.86 -13.77
N ARG A 338 10.65 20.54 -13.74
CA ARG A 338 11.54 20.66 -14.90
C ARG A 338 12.52 19.50 -14.98
N VAL A 339 12.81 19.09 -16.23
CA VAL A 339 13.87 18.15 -16.52
C VAL A 339 15.24 18.81 -16.26
N ASN A 340 16.18 18.02 -15.75
CA ASN A 340 17.57 18.43 -15.56
C ASN A 340 18.43 18.20 -16.82
N GLY A 341 19.72 18.53 -16.73
CA GLY A 341 20.66 18.41 -17.86
C GLY A 341 21.00 16.97 -18.31
N THR A 342 20.60 15.96 -17.52
CA THR A 342 20.88 14.52 -17.79
C THR A 342 19.65 13.75 -18.24
N GLY A 343 18.54 14.45 -18.57
CA GLY A 343 17.30 13.83 -19.00
C GLY A 343 16.56 13.10 -17.87
N GLY A 344 16.76 13.56 -16.64
CA GLY A 344 16.07 13.13 -15.44
C GLY A 344 15.48 14.29 -14.69
N THR A 345 15.17 14.08 -13.41
CA THR A 345 14.64 15.09 -12.49
C THR A 345 15.33 14.99 -11.15
N ASP A 346 15.43 16.10 -10.44
CA ASP A 346 15.99 16.12 -9.09
C ASP A 346 14.88 15.93 -8.04
N HIS A 347 15.26 15.74 -6.78
CA HIS A 347 14.30 15.58 -5.68
C HIS A 347 13.40 16.82 -5.57
N GLY A 348 12.10 16.57 -5.48
CA GLY A 348 11.05 17.59 -5.38
C GLY A 348 10.17 17.36 -4.16
N THR A 349 8.98 17.97 -4.15
CA THR A 349 8.12 17.99 -2.98
C THR A 349 6.91 17.08 -3.16
N ALA A 350 5.89 17.49 -3.91
CA ALA A 350 4.70 16.69 -4.09
C ALA A 350 4.84 15.68 -5.22
N SER A 351 4.21 14.51 -5.02
CA SER A 351 4.08 13.44 -6.01
C SER A 351 2.62 13.08 -6.23
N THR A 352 2.37 12.00 -6.96
CA THR A 352 1.06 11.39 -7.11
C THR A 352 1.00 10.09 -6.31
N ALA A 353 -0.04 9.90 -5.50
CA ALA A 353 -0.39 8.62 -4.95
C ALA A 353 -1.51 7.95 -5.76
N LEU A 354 -1.53 6.61 -5.78
CA LEU A 354 -2.65 5.83 -6.31
C LEU A 354 -3.45 5.22 -5.16
N VAL A 355 -4.77 5.20 -5.30
CA VAL A 355 -5.68 4.46 -4.43
C VAL A 355 -6.47 3.51 -5.30
N LEU A 356 -6.34 2.19 -5.04
CA LEU A 356 -6.94 1.13 -5.83
C LEU A 356 -7.74 0.17 -4.95
N GLY A 357 -8.59 -0.61 -5.57
CA GLY A 357 -9.36 -1.66 -4.91
C GLY A 357 -10.84 -1.60 -5.21
N GLY A 358 -11.52 -2.73 -5.08
CA GLY A 358 -12.96 -2.81 -5.29
C GLY A 358 -13.79 -2.10 -4.19
N ALA A 359 -13.17 -1.80 -3.05
CA ALA A 359 -13.82 -1.08 -1.95
C ALA A 359 -13.80 0.45 -2.12
N ILE A 360 -13.06 1.01 -3.09
CA ILE A 360 -12.96 2.45 -3.24
C ILE A 360 -14.22 3.04 -3.90
N LYS A 361 -14.55 4.25 -3.51
CA LYS A 361 -15.63 5.01 -4.14
C LYS A 361 -15.20 5.46 -5.53
N LYS A 362 -16.04 5.20 -6.53
CA LYS A 362 -15.89 5.73 -7.89
C LYS A 362 -15.84 7.26 -7.87
N GLY A 363 -15.02 7.84 -8.71
CA GLY A 363 -14.93 9.29 -8.83
C GLY A 363 -13.63 9.75 -9.47
N GLY A 364 -13.49 11.05 -9.68
CA GLY A 364 -12.31 11.69 -10.25
C GLY A 364 -11.07 11.66 -9.35
N ILE A 365 -10.23 12.68 -9.50
CA ILE A 365 -9.03 12.83 -8.67
C ILE A 365 -9.37 13.00 -7.19
N ILE A 366 -8.41 12.66 -6.33
CA ILE A 366 -8.48 12.86 -4.88
C ILE A 366 -7.68 14.13 -4.55
N GLY A 367 -8.30 15.10 -3.89
CA GLY A 367 -7.70 16.41 -3.60
C GLY A 367 -7.73 17.35 -4.81
N ASP A 368 -6.95 18.42 -4.74
CA ASP A 368 -6.95 19.51 -5.72
C ASP A 368 -5.67 19.48 -6.57
N TRP A 369 -5.80 19.89 -7.83
CA TRP A 369 -4.66 20.11 -8.72
C TRP A 369 -4.25 21.59 -8.72
N PRO A 370 -3.02 21.95 -8.28
CA PRO A 370 -2.60 23.34 -8.19
C PRO A 370 -2.27 23.98 -9.54
N THR A 371 -2.16 23.19 -10.59
CA THR A 371 -1.61 23.49 -11.90
C THR A 371 -0.08 23.68 -11.92
N LEU A 372 0.51 23.64 -13.11
CA LEU A 372 1.95 23.85 -13.32
C LEU A 372 2.29 25.28 -13.76
N THR A 373 1.41 26.27 -13.49
CA THR A 373 1.75 27.66 -13.74
C THR A 373 2.87 28.10 -12.80
N ALA A 374 3.81 28.90 -13.28
CA ALA A 374 5.00 29.30 -12.51
C ALA A 374 4.64 29.90 -11.12
N ALA A 375 3.59 30.70 -11.03
CA ALA A 375 3.12 31.29 -9.78
C ALA A 375 2.52 30.27 -8.78
N LYS A 376 2.23 29.06 -9.23
CA LYS A 376 1.66 27.97 -8.40
C LYS A 376 2.67 26.88 -8.04
N LEU A 377 3.87 26.93 -8.61
CA LEU A 377 4.91 25.99 -8.25
C LEU A 377 5.46 26.30 -6.85
N PHE A 378 5.65 25.27 -6.05
CA PHE A 378 6.34 25.38 -4.77
C PHE A 378 7.80 25.73 -5.03
N GLU A 379 8.29 26.81 -4.43
CA GLU A 379 9.64 27.37 -4.65
C GLU A 379 9.97 27.61 -6.14
N ASN A 380 8.96 27.89 -6.98
CA ASN A 380 9.10 28.01 -8.45
C ASN A 380 9.78 26.79 -9.10
N ARG A 381 9.70 25.61 -8.50
CA ARG A 381 10.48 24.44 -8.82
C ARG A 381 9.68 23.14 -8.83
N ASP A 382 8.88 22.91 -7.79
CA ASP A 382 8.19 21.64 -7.56
C ASP A 382 6.68 21.78 -7.72
N THR A 383 5.98 20.67 -7.92
CA THR A 383 4.53 20.65 -7.75
C THR A 383 4.19 21.05 -6.31
N ALA A 384 3.33 22.05 -6.15
CA ALA A 384 2.91 22.49 -4.83
C ALA A 384 2.01 21.45 -4.17
N PRO A 385 2.29 21.02 -2.92
CA PRO A 385 1.44 20.06 -2.23
C PRO A 385 0.09 20.68 -1.87
N THR A 386 -0.99 20.01 -2.24
CA THR A 386 -2.37 20.38 -1.90
C THR A 386 -3.01 19.39 -0.94
N LEU A 387 -2.42 18.21 -0.78
CA LEU A 387 -2.91 17.15 0.08
C LEU A 387 -1.78 16.62 0.98
N ASP A 388 -2.01 16.64 2.29
CA ASP A 388 -1.13 15.94 3.23
C ASP A 388 -1.37 14.43 3.15
N MET A 389 -0.31 13.66 2.94
CA MET A 389 -0.37 12.20 2.80
C MET A 389 -0.98 11.51 4.02
N ARG A 390 -0.75 12.07 5.23
CA ARG A 390 -1.39 11.56 6.44
C ARG A 390 -2.90 11.72 6.41
N GLY A 391 -3.42 12.78 5.79
CA GLY A 391 -4.86 12.96 5.55
C GLY A 391 -5.44 11.86 4.67
N LEU A 392 -4.73 11.49 3.60
CA LEU A 392 -5.11 10.39 2.73
C LEU A 392 -5.14 9.06 3.50
N PHE A 393 -4.06 8.73 4.21
CA PHE A 393 -3.99 7.49 5.01
C PHE A 393 -5.03 7.44 6.12
N LYS A 394 -5.28 8.55 6.83
CA LYS A 394 -6.33 8.65 7.84
C LYS A 394 -7.72 8.37 7.26
N GLY A 395 -8.01 8.91 6.07
CA GLY A 395 -9.28 8.66 5.38
C GLY A 395 -9.48 7.19 5.08
N LEU A 396 -8.46 6.55 4.49
CA LEU A 396 -8.50 5.12 4.15
C LEU A 396 -8.61 4.24 5.41
N LEU A 397 -7.82 4.50 6.45
CA LEU A 397 -7.86 3.72 7.69
C LEU A 397 -9.19 3.89 8.45
N ARG A 398 -9.75 5.10 8.50
CA ARG A 398 -11.03 5.36 9.14
C ARG A 398 -12.16 4.65 8.42
N ASP A 399 -12.30 4.89 7.12
CA ASP A 399 -13.48 4.49 6.37
C ASP A 399 -13.42 3.01 5.96
N HIS A 400 -12.22 2.48 5.67
CA HIS A 400 -12.05 1.08 5.29
C HIS A 400 -11.72 0.18 6.48
N MET A 401 -10.78 0.55 7.33
CA MET A 401 -10.33 -0.31 8.43
C MET A 401 -11.03 -0.01 9.76
N GLY A 402 -11.84 1.05 9.83
CA GLY A 402 -12.62 1.41 11.02
C GLY A 402 -11.75 1.87 12.19
N VAL A 403 -10.63 2.53 11.91
CA VAL A 403 -9.78 3.12 12.95
C VAL A 403 -10.40 4.43 13.42
N GLU A 404 -10.60 4.55 14.73
CA GLU A 404 -11.22 5.73 15.33
C GLU A 404 -10.37 6.99 15.11
N ARG A 405 -11.06 8.14 14.88
CA ARG A 405 -10.41 9.43 14.61
C ARG A 405 -9.41 9.82 15.70
N ALA A 406 -9.77 9.65 16.96
CA ALA A 406 -8.89 9.98 18.08
C ALA A 406 -7.59 9.17 18.05
N ALA A 407 -7.67 7.87 17.75
CA ALA A 407 -6.50 7.01 17.59
C ALA A 407 -5.66 7.41 16.38
N LEU A 408 -6.28 7.79 15.26
CA LEU A 408 -5.58 8.29 14.08
C LEU A 408 -4.76 9.55 14.38
N ASP A 409 -5.31 10.47 15.17
CA ASP A 409 -4.69 11.77 15.43
C ASP A 409 -3.58 11.72 16.49
N THR A 410 -3.69 10.79 17.46
CA THR A 410 -2.80 10.75 18.63
C THR A 410 -1.83 9.58 18.65
N VAL A 411 -2.26 8.41 18.15
CA VAL A 411 -1.48 7.17 18.19
C VAL A 411 -0.88 6.86 16.82
N VAL A 412 -1.73 6.78 15.77
CA VAL A 412 -1.30 6.32 14.44
C VAL A 412 -0.44 7.38 13.76
N PHE A 413 -0.86 8.64 13.77
CA PHE A 413 -0.13 9.77 13.19
C PHE A 413 0.07 10.86 14.25
N PRO A 414 1.00 10.69 15.20
CA PRO A 414 1.21 11.66 16.28
C PRO A 414 1.56 13.03 15.71
N GLY A 415 1.06 14.09 16.38
CA GLY A 415 1.29 15.47 15.94
C GLY A 415 0.51 15.88 14.69
N SER A 416 -0.52 15.13 14.29
CA SER A 416 -1.28 15.41 13.06
C SER A 416 -2.77 15.73 13.31
N ALA A 417 -3.16 16.16 14.50
CA ALA A 417 -4.56 16.46 14.83
C ALA A 417 -5.18 17.54 13.90
N GLY A 418 -4.36 18.47 13.42
CA GLY A 418 -4.78 19.49 12.44
C GLY A 418 -4.97 18.97 11.01
N VAL A 419 -4.54 17.73 10.72
CA VAL A 419 -4.69 17.11 9.40
C VAL A 419 -5.98 16.27 9.38
N ALA A 420 -7.00 16.78 8.72
CA ALA A 420 -8.28 16.06 8.60
C ALA A 420 -8.14 14.79 7.73
N PRO A 421 -8.84 13.68 8.06
CA PRO A 421 -8.96 12.54 7.16
C PRO A 421 -9.64 12.94 5.86
N THR A 422 -9.07 12.56 4.74
CA THR A 422 -9.69 12.75 3.43
C THR A 422 -11.00 11.96 3.36
N ALA A 423 -12.07 12.62 2.97
CA ALA A 423 -13.40 12.01 2.89
C ALA A 423 -13.70 11.46 1.49
N GLY A 424 -14.70 10.56 1.41
CA GLY A 424 -15.23 10.09 0.13
C GLY A 424 -14.27 9.19 -0.65
N LEU A 425 -13.44 8.43 0.04
CA LEU A 425 -12.49 7.49 -0.57
C LEU A 425 -13.09 6.09 -0.74
N ILE A 426 -13.95 5.66 0.18
CA ILE A 426 -14.53 4.32 0.25
C ILE A 426 -16.00 4.36 -0.14
N ALA A 427 -16.47 3.28 -0.80
CA ALA A 427 -17.85 3.13 -1.30
C ALA A 427 -18.88 2.88 -0.18
#